data_1289819081ac2130260f39cb65016f17
#
_entry.id   1289819081ac2130260f39cb65016f17
#
_cell.length_a   1.000
_cell.length_b   1.000
_cell.length_c   1.000
_cell.angle_alpha   90.00
_cell.angle_beta   90.00
_cell.angle_gamma   90.00
#
_symmetry.space_group_name_H-M   'P 1'
#
loop_
_entity.id
_entity.type
_entity.pdbx_description
1 polymer ?
#
loop_
_entity_poly.entity_id
_entity_poly.type
_entity_poly.pdbx_seq_one_letter_code
_entity_poly.pdbx_strand_id
1 'polypeptide(L)'
;MPRNQLIRFRRGTAAEWESANPTPAAGEPCFETDTNVLKVGDGNTPYNQLPGIFYNKDIQPIGVEWDTSSSSPTLQHIDINGNALSLTTADFDNHAIWGNIRRCVIDPATGEITYGSNARGDGLTLDGSAGNVMVEIPGFYTRFASVGSLRRFWVSPVPISDFKTHPFTVQRGGTVRPKIYVSAYEAAGFDDAGTFKLKSATGLQPVTGDVLYTDLPNSGRFTIDDAETYANNIGSGYGCMNIWTLSALRLLFTIEYASLDSQTVLGRGIVDLDSGTGFAGKNTGADSADTNIGVNGTGVGTGINGETPVVYRGIENLWGNAWKFVIGYNAVDAGYRITKRDGTGVLAGDLPAGEYESSTAIPIVTDGCGIDIETEDLLSLLMTPSTAGGSSSTYLCDYFYAHDVGETNVLLSGGFWYYGSSAGLGSLTSTYGSSYSDRRLSARFELIP
;
A
#
# COMPACT_ATOMS: atom_id res chain seq x y z
N MET A 1 -13.22 -35.24 43.15
CA MET A 1 -13.83 -34.64 41.96
C MET A 1 -13.10 -33.31 41.68
N PRO A 2 -12.58 -33.06 40.51
CA PRO A 2 -12.01 -31.78 40.21
C PRO A 2 -13.14 -30.75 40.21
N ARG A 3 -13.04 -29.74 41.05
CA ARG A 3 -13.97 -28.63 41.04
C ARG A 3 -13.66 -27.79 39.83
N ASN A 4 -14.55 -27.70 38.83
CA ASN A 4 -14.51 -26.67 37.80
C ASN A 4 -14.70 -25.34 38.47
N GLN A 5 -13.62 -24.68 38.88
CA GLN A 5 -13.68 -23.27 39.31
C GLN A 5 -13.69 -22.42 38.05
N LEU A 6 -14.81 -21.74 37.81
CA LEU A 6 -14.93 -20.72 36.79
C LEU A 6 -14.24 -19.47 37.31
N ILE A 7 -13.05 -19.15 36.76
CA ILE A 7 -12.38 -17.88 37.02
C ILE A 7 -12.89 -16.88 35.97
N ARG A 8 -13.52 -15.80 36.41
CA ARG A 8 -13.92 -14.70 35.53
C ARG A 8 -12.95 -13.54 35.71
N PHE A 9 -12.35 -13.11 34.62
CA PHE A 9 -11.53 -11.90 34.59
C PHE A 9 -12.42 -10.66 34.64
N ARG A 10 -11.90 -9.58 35.18
CA ARG A 10 -12.49 -8.25 34.98
C ARG A 10 -12.39 -7.92 33.48
N ARG A 11 -13.52 -7.54 32.87
CA ARG A 11 -13.62 -7.41 31.41
C ARG A 11 -14.47 -6.21 31.03
N GLY A 12 -14.17 -5.62 29.88
CA GLY A 12 -14.88 -4.52 29.24
C GLY A 12 -14.40 -4.39 27.80
N THR A 13 -15.00 -3.52 27.03
CA THR A 13 -14.47 -3.10 25.74
C THR A 13 -13.24 -2.20 25.94
N ALA A 14 -12.38 -2.07 24.91
CA ALA A 14 -11.25 -1.14 24.96
C ALA A 14 -11.68 0.28 25.35
N ALA A 15 -12.78 0.79 24.78
CA ALA A 15 -13.32 2.11 25.09
C ALA A 15 -13.80 2.26 26.55
N GLU A 16 -14.40 1.21 27.13
CA GLU A 16 -14.81 1.21 28.53
C GLU A 16 -13.60 1.24 29.47
N TRP A 17 -12.56 0.47 29.14
CA TRP A 17 -11.31 0.46 29.91
C TRP A 17 -10.56 1.79 29.82
N GLU A 18 -10.48 2.37 28.61
CA GLU A 18 -9.83 3.66 28.39
C GLU A 18 -10.52 4.78 29.15
N SER A 19 -11.86 4.82 29.12
CA SER A 19 -12.67 5.82 29.82
C SER A 19 -12.56 5.68 31.34
N ALA A 20 -12.57 4.47 31.87
CA ALA A 20 -12.49 4.21 33.31
C ALA A 20 -11.06 4.38 33.86
N ASN A 21 -10.05 4.05 33.04
CA ASN A 21 -8.61 4.10 33.34
C ASN A 21 -8.25 3.75 34.82
N PRO A 22 -8.72 2.62 35.37
CA PRO A 22 -8.44 2.24 36.74
C PRO A 22 -6.95 1.91 36.93
N THR A 23 -6.50 1.87 38.21
CA THR A 23 -5.22 1.23 38.56
C THR A 23 -5.49 -0.19 39.05
N PRO A 24 -5.34 -1.23 38.22
CA PRO A 24 -5.63 -2.60 38.65
C PRO A 24 -4.65 -3.08 39.70
N ALA A 25 -5.11 -3.95 40.62
CA ALA A 25 -4.27 -4.51 41.65
C ALA A 25 -3.13 -5.36 41.06
N ALA A 26 -2.04 -5.52 41.82
CA ALA A 26 -0.94 -6.36 41.38
C ALA A 26 -1.40 -7.81 41.10
N GLY A 27 -1.18 -8.28 39.87
CA GLY A 27 -1.62 -9.60 39.40
C GLY A 27 -3.11 -9.66 38.99
N GLU A 28 -3.86 -8.57 38.98
CA GLU A 28 -5.25 -8.53 38.52
C GLU A 28 -5.29 -8.60 36.98
N PRO A 29 -5.91 -9.66 36.38
CA PRO A 29 -6.07 -9.76 34.95
C PRO A 29 -7.26 -8.92 34.48
N CYS A 30 -7.04 -8.08 33.48
CA CYS A 30 -7.99 -7.18 32.84
C CYS A 30 -8.09 -7.56 31.36
N PHE A 31 -9.30 -7.93 30.90
CA PHE A 31 -9.49 -8.43 29.54
C PHE A 31 -10.39 -7.49 28.72
N GLU A 32 -9.90 -7.08 27.55
CA GLU A 32 -10.66 -6.36 26.54
C GLU A 32 -11.42 -7.36 25.65
N THR A 33 -12.74 -7.26 25.61
CA THR A 33 -13.61 -8.24 24.97
C THR A 33 -13.74 -8.06 23.45
N ASP A 34 -13.42 -6.89 22.95
CA ASP A 34 -13.47 -6.51 21.53
C ASP A 34 -12.10 -6.62 20.84
N THR A 35 -11.01 -6.44 21.58
CA THR A 35 -9.64 -6.48 21.04
C THR A 35 -8.88 -7.74 21.42
N ASN A 36 -9.43 -8.58 22.34
CA ASN A 36 -8.75 -9.75 22.91
C ASN A 36 -7.42 -9.43 23.62
N VAL A 37 -7.24 -8.20 24.08
CA VAL A 37 -6.07 -7.79 24.85
C VAL A 37 -6.24 -8.18 26.31
N LEU A 38 -5.23 -8.85 26.88
CA LEU A 38 -5.08 -9.06 28.31
C LEU A 38 -4.02 -8.09 28.82
N LYS A 39 -4.33 -7.33 29.89
CA LYS A 39 -3.36 -6.60 30.69
C LYS A 39 -3.36 -7.14 32.11
N VAL A 40 -2.22 -7.10 32.78
CA VAL A 40 -2.10 -7.54 34.17
C VAL A 40 -1.67 -6.34 35.01
N GLY A 41 -2.46 -6.02 36.04
CA GLY A 41 -2.14 -4.94 36.96
C GLY A 41 -0.84 -5.17 37.73
N ASP A 42 -0.12 -4.11 38.00
CA ASP A 42 1.06 -4.09 38.88
C ASP A 42 0.77 -3.40 40.23
N GLY A 43 -0.44 -2.92 40.41
CA GLY A 43 -0.90 -2.22 41.61
C GLY A 43 -0.57 -0.72 41.65
N ASN A 44 0.16 -0.20 40.67
CA ASN A 44 0.64 1.19 40.65
C ASN A 44 0.33 1.93 39.35
N THR A 45 0.31 1.22 38.22
CA THR A 45 0.19 1.81 36.89
C THR A 45 -1.28 1.86 36.44
N PRO A 46 -1.81 3.02 35.98
CA PRO A 46 -3.12 3.11 35.39
C PRO A 46 -3.25 2.20 34.16
N TYR A 47 -4.47 1.68 33.90
CA TYR A 47 -4.75 0.71 32.86
C TYR A 47 -4.21 1.11 31.48
N ASN A 48 -4.37 2.39 31.10
CA ASN A 48 -3.94 2.87 29.77
C ASN A 48 -2.42 2.82 29.57
N GLN A 49 -1.64 2.77 30.65
CA GLN A 49 -0.18 2.68 30.64
C GLN A 49 0.36 1.26 30.86
N LEU A 50 -0.52 0.29 31.22
CA LEU A 50 -0.11 -1.10 31.36
C LEU A 50 0.17 -1.72 29.98
N PRO A 51 1.23 -2.55 29.85
CA PRO A 51 1.51 -3.28 28.63
C PRO A 51 0.39 -4.29 28.36
N GLY A 52 -0.06 -4.35 27.09
CA GLY A 52 -1.03 -5.34 26.63
C GLY A 52 -0.33 -6.65 26.23
N ILE A 53 -0.95 -7.78 26.58
CA ILE A 53 -0.59 -9.11 26.10
C ILE A 53 -1.70 -9.57 25.16
N PHE A 54 -1.36 -9.86 23.90
CA PHE A 54 -2.32 -10.37 22.93
C PHE A 54 -2.43 -11.90 23.08
N TYR A 55 -3.66 -12.38 23.19
CA TYR A 55 -3.93 -13.83 23.31
C TYR A 55 -3.66 -14.59 22.03
N ASN A 56 -3.86 -13.92 20.88
CA ASN A 56 -3.65 -14.52 19.56
C ASN A 56 -2.58 -13.70 18.83
N LYS A 57 -1.42 -14.32 18.58
CA LYS A 57 -0.32 -13.69 17.84
C LYS A 57 -0.71 -13.25 16.44
N ASP A 58 -1.76 -13.87 15.88
CA ASP A 58 -2.22 -13.57 14.51
C ASP A 58 -2.99 -12.25 14.42
N ILE A 59 -3.38 -11.66 15.55
CA ILE A 59 -4.06 -10.36 15.63
C ILE A 59 -3.26 -9.31 16.43
N GLN A 60 -2.06 -9.62 16.87
CA GLN A 60 -1.24 -8.63 17.59
C GLN A 60 -0.79 -7.50 16.66
N PRO A 61 -0.67 -6.25 17.15
CA PRO A 61 -0.03 -5.19 16.39
C PRO A 61 1.43 -5.54 16.10
N ILE A 62 1.83 -5.32 14.87
CA ILE A 62 3.21 -5.47 14.42
C ILE A 62 3.68 -4.12 13.88
N GLY A 63 4.90 -3.74 14.20
CA GLY A 63 5.51 -2.53 13.68
C GLY A 63 6.95 -2.71 13.31
N VAL A 64 7.51 -1.62 12.77
CA VAL A 64 8.93 -1.48 12.51
C VAL A 64 9.45 -0.17 13.07
N GLU A 65 10.72 -0.20 13.47
CA GLU A 65 11.48 0.96 13.89
C GLU A 65 12.60 1.21 12.88
N TRP A 66 12.68 2.43 12.40
CA TRP A 66 13.76 2.94 11.57
C TRP A 66 14.54 3.99 12.34
N ASP A 67 15.84 3.80 12.49
CA ASP A 67 16.76 4.80 13.04
C ASP A 67 17.42 5.60 11.92
N THR A 68 16.96 6.83 11.71
CA THR A 68 17.48 7.74 10.67
C THR A 68 18.91 8.22 10.94
N SER A 69 19.50 7.95 12.11
CA SER A 69 20.91 8.17 12.37
C SER A 69 21.80 7.10 11.73
N SER A 70 21.24 5.96 11.34
CA SER A 70 21.88 4.88 10.60
C SER A 70 21.55 4.98 9.11
N SER A 71 22.56 4.82 8.26
CA SER A 71 22.34 4.77 6.80
C SER A 71 21.77 3.43 6.31
N SER A 72 21.61 2.43 7.17
CA SER A 72 21.04 1.13 6.81
C SER A 72 19.57 1.27 6.40
N PRO A 73 19.13 0.66 5.29
CA PRO A 73 17.72 0.55 4.94
C PRO A 73 17.00 -0.56 5.72
N THR A 74 17.70 -1.33 6.54
CA THR A 74 17.13 -2.40 7.35
C THR A 74 16.53 -1.84 8.62
N LEU A 75 15.31 -2.26 8.91
CA LEU A 75 14.52 -1.85 10.06
C LEU A 75 14.48 -2.96 11.12
N GLN A 76 14.01 -2.62 12.31
CA GLN A 76 13.76 -3.58 13.38
C GLN A 76 12.26 -3.82 13.53
N HIS A 77 11.81 -5.08 13.47
CA HIS A 77 10.45 -5.41 13.89
C HIS A 77 10.26 -5.13 15.37
N ILE A 78 9.13 -4.52 15.71
CA ILE A 78 8.81 -4.16 17.10
C ILE A 78 7.36 -4.53 17.47
N ASP A 79 7.15 -4.82 18.76
CA ASP A 79 5.83 -4.94 19.35
C ASP A 79 5.18 -3.55 19.57
N ILE A 80 3.96 -3.52 20.11
CA ILE A 80 3.21 -2.29 20.38
C ILE A 80 3.95 -1.35 21.36
N ASN A 81 4.83 -1.89 22.21
CA ASN A 81 5.60 -1.15 23.22
C ASN A 81 6.97 -0.69 22.67
N GLY A 82 7.33 -1.09 21.45
CA GLY A 82 8.63 -0.78 20.85
C GLY A 82 9.73 -1.80 21.19
N ASN A 83 9.40 -2.96 21.76
CA ASN A 83 10.39 -4.01 22.00
C ASN A 83 10.65 -4.78 20.71
N ALA A 84 11.89 -5.18 20.49
CA ALA A 84 12.30 -5.95 19.33
C ALA A 84 11.55 -7.29 19.21
N LEU A 85 11.06 -7.58 18.01
CA LEU A 85 10.46 -8.87 17.64
C LEU A 85 11.35 -9.60 16.65
N SER A 86 11.32 -10.93 16.71
CA SER A 86 11.89 -11.82 15.69
C SER A 86 10.73 -12.50 14.98
N LEU A 87 10.45 -12.09 13.74
CA LEU A 87 9.33 -12.57 12.94
C LEU A 87 9.86 -13.30 11.70
N THR A 88 9.10 -14.27 11.25
CA THR A 88 9.33 -15.08 10.04
C THR A 88 8.22 -14.85 9.03
N THR A 89 8.41 -15.28 7.79
CA THR A 89 7.35 -15.25 6.76
C THR A 89 6.07 -15.94 7.24
N ALA A 90 6.19 -17.06 7.97
CA ALA A 90 5.03 -17.79 8.48
C ALA A 90 4.21 -16.98 9.52
N ASP A 91 4.85 -16.09 10.27
CA ASP A 91 4.14 -15.22 11.20
C ASP A 91 3.25 -14.22 10.44
N PHE A 92 3.73 -13.70 9.31
CA PHE A 92 2.94 -12.84 8.43
C PHE A 92 1.87 -13.62 7.66
N ASP A 93 2.15 -14.83 7.18
CA ASP A 93 1.18 -15.66 6.47
C ASP A 93 0.00 -16.07 7.36
N ASN A 94 0.19 -16.15 8.67
CA ASN A 94 -0.86 -16.42 9.66
C ASN A 94 -1.51 -15.15 10.23
N HIS A 95 -0.91 -13.97 10.05
CA HIS A 95 -1.43 -12.74 10.62
C HIS A 95 -2.72 -12.29 9.93
N ALA A 96 -3.68 -11.78 10.70
CA ALA A 96 -5.03 -11.42 10.22
C ALA A 96 -5.04 -10.34 9.11
N ILE A 97 -4.00 -9.54 8.96
CA ILE A 97 -3.86 -8.62 7.83
C ILE A 97 -3.27 -9.38 6.64
N TRP A 98 -1.99 -9.78 6.71
CA TRP A 98 -1.27 -10.35 5.57
C TRP A 98 -1.79 -11.71 5.12
N GLY A 99 -2.22 -12.57 6.04
CA GLY A 99 -2.80 -13.88 5.73
C GLY A 99 -4.15 -13.82 5.02
N ASN A 100 -4.81 -12.66 5.03
CA ASN A 100 -6.06 -12.41 4.31
C ASN A 100 -5.87 -11.57 3.04
N ILE A 101 -4.64 -11.20 2.66
CA ILE A 101 -4.36 -10.62 1.34
C ILE A 101 -4.32 -11.77 0.33
N ARG A 102 -5.22 -11.76 -0.65
CA ARG A 102 -5.38 -12.88 -1.59
C ARG A 102 -5.97 -12.48 -2.93
N ARG A 103 -5.56 -13.17 -3.99
CA ARG A 103 -6.16 -13.00 -5.32
C ARG A 103 -7.59 -13.50 -5.37
N CYS A 104 -8.41 -12.80 -6.11
CA CYS A 104 -9.75 -13.17 -6.50
C CYS A 104 -10.04 -12.71 -7.93
N VAL A 105 -11.12 -13.20 -8.51
CA VAL A 105 -11.68 -12.69 -9.76
C VAL A 105 -13.00 -12.04 -9.42
N ILE A 106 -13.22 -10.82 -9.91
CA ILE A 106 -14.47 -10.07 -9.74
C ILE A 106 -15.11 -9.88 -11.09
N ASP A 107 -16.31 -10.43 -11.28
CA ASP A 107 -17.13 -10.15 -12.44
C ASP A 107 -17.72 -8.73 -12.33
N PRO A 108 -17.32 -7.78 -13.19
CA PRO A 108 -17.79 -6.41 -13.10
C PRO A 108 -19.26 -6.22 -13.42
N ALA A 109 -19.89 -7.18 -14.09
CA ALA A 109 -21.31 -7.11 -14.46
C ALA A 109 -22.22 -7.52 -13.29
N THR A 110 -21.81 -8.50 -12.50
CA THR A 110 -22.61 -9.06 -11.39
C THR A 110 -22.10 -8.67 -10.01
N GLY A 111 -20.82 -8.27 -9.90
CA GLY A 111 -20.13 -8.06 -8.62
C GLY A 111 -19.77 -9.37 -7.91
N GLU A 112 -19.95 -10.53 -8.55
CA GLU A 112 -19.58 -11.83 -7.98
C GLU A 112 -18.07 -11.94 -7.79
N ILE A 113 -17.66 -12.46 -6.64
CA ILE A 113 -16.25 -12.61 -6.26
C ILE A 113 -15.93 -14.10 -6.11
N THR A 114 -14.98 -14.57 -6.92
CA THR A 114 -14.46 -15.94 -6.87
C THR A 114 -13.05 -15.91 -6.30
N TYR A 115 -12.78 -16.73 -5.28
CA TYR A 115 -11.46 -16.88 -4.66
C TYR A 115 -10.78 -18.16 -5.13
N GLY A 116 -9.44 -18.12 -5.22
CA GLY A 116 -8.63 -19.31 -5.43
C GLY A 116 -8.50 -20.16 -4.16
N SER A 117 -7.86 -21.33 -4.30
CA SER A 117 -7.63 -22.25 -3.19
C SER A 117 -6.57 -21.77 -2.18
N ASN A 118 -5.79 -20.75 -2.52
CA ASN A 118 -4.78 -20.10 -1.68
C ASN A 118 -4.63 -18.61 -2.03
N ALA A 119 -3.73 -17.90 -1.36
CA ALA A 119 -3.54 -16.47 -1.56
C ALA A 119 -2.95 -16.12 -2.95
N ARG A 120 -2.18 -17.02 -3.58
CA ARG A 120 -1.72 -16.88 -4.96
C ARG A 120 -2.87 -16.91 -5.97
N GLY A 121 -4.00 -17.54 -5.64
CA GLY A 121 -5.16 -17.65 -6.50
C GLY A 121 -5.20 -18.93 -7.36
N ASP A 122 -4.65 -20.03 -6.86
CA ASP A 122 -4.68 -21.31 -7.58
C ASP A 122 -6.11 -21.72 -7.91
N GLY A 123 -6.33 -22.14 -9.17
CA GLY A 123 -7.63 -22.51 -9.70
C GLY A 123 -8.45 -21.36 -10.27
N LEU A 124 -7.99 -20.11 -10.17
CA LEU A 124 -8.65 -18.97 -10.81
C LEU A 124 -8.34 -18.92 -12.32
N THR A 125 -9.27 -18.39 -13.07
CA THR A 125 -9.10 -18.01 -14.49
C THR A 125 -8.52 -16.61 -14.54
N LEU A 126 -7.24 -16.47 -14.89
CA LEU A 126 -6.50 -15.21 -14.78
C LEU A 126 -6.50 -14.38 -16.09
N ASP A 127 -6.98 -14.93 -17.22
CA ASP A 127 -6.96 -14.30 -18.54
C ASP A 127 -8.02 -13.20 -18.75
N GLY A 128 -8.79 -12.93 -17.70
CA GLY A 128 -9.86 -11.92 -17.71
C GLY A 128 -11.15 -12.33 -18.40
N SER A 129 -11.31 -13.60 -18.81
CA SER A 129 -12.57 -14.10 -19.37
C SER A 129 -13.66 -14.25 -18.32
N ALA A 130 -13.28 -14.47 -17.05
CA ALA A 130 -14.20 -14.58 -15.91
C ALA A 130 -14.38 -13.25 -15.13
N GLY A 131 -13.68 -12.20 -15.50
CA GLY A 131 -13.71 -10.89 -14.82
C GLY A 131 -12.34 -10.30 -14.58
N ASN A 132 -12.25 -9.29 -13.74
CA ASN A 132 -10.99 -8.67 -13.35
C ASN A 132 -10.28 -9.49 -12.27
N VAL A 133 -9.00 -9.75 -12.47
CA VAL A 133 -8.16 -10.36 -11.43
C VAL A 133 -7.76 -9.28 -10.44
N MET A 134 -8.22 -9.43 -9.21
CA MET A 134 -8.02 -8.45 -8.14
C MET A 134 -7.33 -9.10 -6.94
N VAL A 135 -6.81 -8.27 -6.05
CA VAL A 135 -6.29 -8.70 -4.75
C VAL A 135 -7.09 -8.04 -3.65
N GLU A 136 -7.70 -8.86 -2.81
CA GLU A 136 -8.38 -8.41 -1.60
C GLU A 136 -7.35 -7.95 -0.57
N ILE A 137 -7.56 -6.78 0.02
CA ILE A 137 -6.74 -6.22 1.10
C ILE A 137 -7.67 -5.90 2.27
N PRO A 138 -7.53 -6.56 3.44
CA PRO A 138 -8.33 -6.27 4.61
C PRO A 138 -8.01 -4.89 5.19
N GLY A 139 -9.01 -4.24 5.79
CA GLY A 139 -8.83 -2.99 6.52
C GLY A 139 -7.97 -3.18 7.76
N PHE A 140 -7.25 -2.16 8.14
CA PHE A 140 -6.42 -2.15 9.34
C PHE A 140 -6.31 -0.76 9.96
N TYR A 141 -5.82 -0.74 11.18
CA TYR A 141 -5.53 0.46 11.94
C TYR A 141 -4.03 0.71 11.95
N THR A 142 -3.61 1.95 12.06
CA THR A 142 -2.19 2.33 12.03
C THR A 142 -1.86 3.35 13.10
N ARG A 143 -0.63 3.31 13.56
CA ARG A 143 -0.01 4.30 14.44
C ARG A 143 1.37 4.65 13.91
N PHE A 144 1.72 5.93 13.96
CA PHE A 144 3.05 6.44 13.72
C PHE A 144 3.58 7.15 14.97
N ALA A 145 4.87 7.06 15.23
CA ALA A 145 5.56 7.84 16.25
C ALA A 145 6.96 8.24 15.79
N SER A 146 7.33 9.48 16.08
CA SER A 146 8.67 10.03 15.84
C SER A 146 9.27 10.44 17.19
N VAL A 147 10.42 9.82 17.55
CA VAL A 147 11.10 10.08 18.82
C VAL A 147 12.61 10.21 18.55
N GLY A 148 13.11 11.43 18.53
CA GLY A 148 14.50 11.69 18.12
C GLY A 148 14.76 11.24 16.69
N SER A 149 15.77 10.40 16.48
CA SER A 149 16.05 9.79 15.16
C SER A 149 15.16 8.61 14.82
N LEU A 150 14.32 8.14 15.73
CA LEU A 150 13.49 6.94 15.51
C LEU A 150 12.17 7.30 14.83
N ARG A 151 11.84 6.56 13.76
CA ARG A 151 10.56 6.57 13.06
C ARG A 151 9.92 5.21 13.25
N ARG A 152 8.74 5.17 13.86
CA ARG A 152 8.06 3.92 14.21
C ARG A 152 6.71 3.85 13.53
N PHE A 153 6.43 2.74 12.87
CA PHE A 153 5.19 2.47 12.18
C PHE A 153 4.59 1.19 12.72
N TRP A 154 3.30 1.18 13.01
CA TRP A 154 2.58 -0.02 13.42
C TRP A 154 1.29 -0.18 12.63
N VAL A 155 0.91 -1.42 12.43
CA VAL A 155 -0.43 -1.80 11.97
C VAL A 155 -1.10 -2.75 12.95
N SER A 156 -2.42 -2.70 13.01
CA SER A 156 -3.24 -3.57 13.85
C SER A 156 -4.50 -3.99 13.08
N PRO A 157 -4.90 -5.26 13.10
CA PRO A 157 -6.16 -5.72 12.54
C PRO A 157 -7.37 -5.33 13.39
N VAL A 158 -7.15 -4.90 14.61
CA VAL A 158 -8.19 -4.51 15.57
C VAL A 158 -8.00 -3.07 16.06
N PRO A 159 -9.08 -2.37 16.44
CA PRO A 159 -8.99 -1.04 17.00
C PRO A 159 -8.29 -1.09 18.37
N ILE A 160 -7.31 -0.24 18.57
CA ILE A 160 -6.56 -0.09 19.83
C ILE A 160 -6.40 1.40 20.08
N SER A 161 -6.30 1.79 21.36
CA SER A 161 -6.00 3.18 21.75
C SER A 161 -4.76 3.70 21.00
N ASP A 162 -4.83 4.92 20.49
CA ASP A 162 -3.82 5.62 19.71
C ASP A 162 -3.61 5.10 18.28
N PHE A 163 -4.36 4.07 17.85
CA PHE A 163 -4.41 3.65 16.46
C PHE A 163 -5.61 4.29 15.76
N LYS A 164 -5.38 4.75 14.53
CA LYS A 164 -6.43 5.31 13.68
C LYS A 164 -6.68 4.37 12.51
N THR A 165 -7.92 4.29 12.02
CA THR A 165 -8.22 3.59 10.76
C THR A 165 -7.34 4.14 9.66
N HIS A 166 -6.68 3.26 8.91
CA HIS A 166 -5.91 3.69 7.74
C HIS A 166 -6.86 4.20 6.65
N PRO A 167 -6.60 5.36 6.02
CA PRO A 167 -7.54 6.00 5.10
C PRO A 167 -7.90 5.18 3.85
N PHE A 168 -7.08 4.20 3.45
CA PHE A 168 -7.32 3.41 2.23
C PHE A 168 -8.67 2.66 2.24
N THR A 169 -9.20 2.33 3.43
CA THR A 169 -10.51 1.66 3.57
C THR A 169 -11.67 2.63 3.71
N VAL A 170 -11.41 3.93 3.70
CA VAL A 170 -12.47 4.92 3.84
C VAL A 170 -13.01 5.27 2.47
N GLN A 171 -14.22 4.82 2.18
CA GLN A 171 -14.89 5.15 0.92
C GLN A 171 -15.09 6.67 0.81
N ARG A 172 -15.03 7.18 -0.41
CA ARG A 172 -15.42 8.55 -0.76
C ARG A 172 -16.75 8.90 -0.10
N GLY A 173 -16.72 9.81 0.90
CA GLY A 173 -17.89 10.15 1.71
C GLY A 173 -17.91 9.57 3.13
N GLY A 174 -16.78 9.05 3.63
CA GLY A 174 -16.57 8.76 5.06
C GLY A 174 -17.00 7.38 5.54
N THR A 175 -17.49 6.49 4.67
CA THR A 175 -17.86 5.13 5.08
C THR A 175 -16.64 4.23 5.11
N VAL A 176 -16.32 3.68 6.29
CA VAL A 176 -15.24 2.69 6.45
C VAL A 176 -15.68 1.34 5.90
N ARG A 177 -14.85 0.75 5.05
CA ARG A 177 -15.04 -0.59 4.50
C ARG A 177 -14.12 -1.59 5.19
N PRO A 178 -14.55 -2.84 5.40
CA PRO A 178 -13.70 -3.84 6.04
C PRO A 178 -12.54 -4.31 5.15
N LYS A 179 -12.63 -4.03 3.85
CA LYS A 179 -11.64 -4.41 2.83
C LYS A 179 -11.84 -3.62 1.54
N ILE A 180 -10.81 -3.60 0.73
CA ILE A 180 -10.84 -3.12 -0.66
C ILE A 180 -10.23 -4.17 -1.59
N TYR A 181 -10.28 -3.89 -2.89
CA TYR A 181 -9.64 -4.72 -3.90
C TYR A 181 -8.76 -3.85 -4.80
N VAL A 182 -7.55 -4.33 -5.07
CA VAL A 182 -6.60 -3.68 -5.99
C VAL A 182 -6.36 -4.60 -7.17
N SER A 183 -6.23 -4.05 -8.38
CA SER A 183 -5.92 -4.86 -9.58
C SER A 183 -4.64 -5.65 -9.37
N ALA A 184 -4.67 -6.97 -9.64
CA ALA A 184 -3.50 -7.84 -9.48
C ALA A 184 -2.39 -7.48 -10.47
N TYR A 185 -2.77 -6.98 -11.64
CA TYR A 185 -1.89 -6.60 -12.75
C TYR A 185 -1.94 -5.11 -13.03
N GLU A 186 -0.94 -4.60 -13.73
CA GLU A 186 -1.01 -3.30 -14.40
C GLU A 186 -2.20 -3.30 -15.36
N ALA A 187 -2.92 -2.17 -15.42
CA ALA A 187 -4.15 -2.10 -16.19
C ALA A 187 -3.89 -2.22 -17.70
N ALA A 188 -4.62 -3.07 -18.37
CA ALA A 188 -4.78 -3.05 -19.82
C ALA A 188 -6.07 -2.31 -20.19
N GLY A 189 -6.13 -1.75 -21.38
CA GLY A 189 -7.30 -1.07 -21.88
C GLY A 189 -8.06 -1.91 -22.91
N PHE A 190 -9.38 -1.74 -22.98
CA PHE A 190 -10.21 -2.34 -24.04
C PHE A 190 -11.45 -1.50 -24.31
N ASP A 191 -11.94 -1.57 -25.53
CA ASP A 191 -13.22 -0.96 -25.92
C ASP A 191 -14.38 -1.95 -25.68
N ASP A 192 -15.34 -1.52 -24.88
CA ASP A 192 -16.58 -2.23 -24.64
C ASP A 192 -17.74 -1.46 -25.28
N ALA A 193 -18.04 -1.80 -26.52
CA ALA A 193 -19.11 -1.20 -27.32
C ALA A 193 -19.08 0.35 -27.37
N GLY A 194 -17.90 0.94 -27.55
CA GLY A 194 -17.68 2.39 -27.63
C GLY A 194 -17.40 3.04 -26.28
N THR A 195 -17.29 2.25 -25.21
CA THR A 195 -16.87 2.72 -23.89
C THR A 195 -15.53 2.10 -23.53
N PHE A 196 -14.48 2.91 -23.46
CA PHE A 196 -13.17 2.43 -23.09
C PHE A 196 -13.09 2.14 -21.59
N LYS A 197 -12.57 0.97 -21.22
CA LYS A 197 -12.47 0.47 -19.84
C LYS A 197 -11.08 -0.07 -19.54
N LEU A 198 -10.74 -0.13 -18.25
CA LEU A 198 -9.56 -0.85 -17.77
C LEU A 198 -9.89 -2.31 -17.45
N LYS A 199 -8.87 -3.17 -17.58
CA LYS A 199 -8.94 -4.59 -17.28
C LYS A 199 -7.67 -5.06 -16.57
N SER A 200 -7.83 -5.94 -15.57
CA SER A 200 -6.73 -6.62 -14.89
C SER A 200 -6.76 -8.10 -15.23
N ALA A 201 -5.80 -8.55 -16.02
CA ALA A 201 -5.67 -9.93 -16.47
C ALA A 201 -4.23 -10.24 -16.87
N THR A 202 -3.87 -11.52 -16.89
CA THR A 202 -2.56 -11.99 -17.38
C THR A 202 -2.48 -11.96 -18.92
N GLY A 203 -1.26 -11.85 -19.46
CA GLY A 203 -0.98 -11.91 -20.89
C GLY A 203 -1.28 -10.62 -21.67
N LEU A 204 -1.67 -9.55 -21.00
CA LEU A 204 -2.04 -8.28 -21.64
C LEU A 204 -0.91 -7.25 -21.58
N GLN A 205 -0.79 -6.43 -22.63
CA GLN A 205 0.06 -5.25 -22.57
C GLN A 205 -0.59 -4.19 -21.67
N PRO A 206 0.15 -3.61 -20.72
CA PRO A 206 -0.33 -2.45 -19.96
C PRO A 206 -0.71 -1.29 -20.90
N VAL A 207 -1.83 -0.61 -20.61
CA VAL A 207 -2.21 0.59 -21.32
C VAL A 207 -1.20 1.70 -21.01
N THR A 208 -0.69 2.36 -22.04
CA THR A 208 0.28 3.45 -21.91
C THR A 208 -0.03 4.59 -22.89
N GLY A 209 0.53 5.76 -22.65
CA GLY A 209 0.43 6.90 -23.55
C GLY A 209 1.32 6.75 -24.80
N ASP A 210 1.16 5.66 -25.52
CA ASP A 210 1.92 5.35 -26.75
C ASP A 210 1.02 5.48 -27.98
N VAL A 211 1.52 6.14 -29.00
CA VAL A 211 0.86 6.19 -30.32
C VAL A 211 0.58 4.81 -30.93
N LEU A 212 1.26 3.76 -30.49
CA LEU A 212 1.02 2.39 -30.92
C LEU A 212 -0.22 1.77 -30.24
N TYR A 213 -0.76 2.35 -29.20
CA TYR A 213 -2.02 1.95 -28.58
C TYR A 213 -3.17 2.61 -29.34
N THR A 214 -3.43 2.13 -30.56
CA THR A 214 -4.33 2.75 -31.55
C THR A 214 -5.78 2.78 -31.13
N ASP A 215 -6.15 1.97 -30.13
CA ASP A 215 -7.54 1.83 -29.65
C ASP A 215 -7.89 2.85 -28.54
N LEU A 216 -6.94 3.68 -28.11
CA LEU A 216 -7.22 4.75 -27.15
C LEU A 216 -8.08 5.84 -27.78
N PRO A 217 -9.19 6.25 -27.13
CA PRO A 217 -10.10 7.29 -27.65
C PRO A 217 -9.40 8.63 -27.96
N ASN A 218 -8.35 8.95 -27.21
CA ASN A 218 -7.62 10.23 -27.28
C ASN A 218 -6.38 10.19 -28.18
N SER A 219 -6.46 9.49 -29.31
CA SER A 219 -5.37 9.45 -30.32
C SER A 219 -4.02 8.93 -29.75
N GLY A 220 -4.07 7.88 -28.93
CA GLY A 220 -2.87 7.28 -28.33
C GLY A 220 -2.39 7.97 -27.06
N ARG A 221 -3.11 8.94 -26.52
CA ARG A 221 -2.80 9.56 -25.23
C ARG A 221 -3.46 8.78 -24.08
N PHE A 222 -2.74 8.66 -22.99
CA PHE A 222 -3.24 8.11 -21.73
C PHE A 222 -2.74 8.97 -20.58
N THR A 223 -3.63 9.73 -19.97
CA THR A 223 -3.37 10.67 -18.88
C THR A 223 -3.94 10.13 -17.56
N ILE A 224 -3.66 10.81 -16.45
CA ILE A 224 -4.26 10.44 -15.14
C ILE A 224 -5.79 10.57 -15.16
N ASP A 225 -6.34 11.55 -15.90
CA ASP A 225 -7.80 11.72 -16.03
C ASP A 225 -8.43 10.57 -16.86
N ASP A 226 -7.72 10.11 -17.90
CA ASP A 226 -8.12 8.94 -18.66
C ASP A 226 -8.09 7.68 -17.76
N ALA A 227 -7.04 7.51 -16.95
CA ALA A 227 -6.90 6.39 -16.03
C ALA A 227 -8.07 6.32 -15.03
N GLU A 228 -8.46 7.44 -14.44
CA GLU A 228 -9.62 7.51 -13.55
C GLU A 228 -10.92 7.27 -14.29
N THR A 229 -11.11 7.92 -15.45
CA THR A 229 -12.32 7.77 -16.27
C THR A 229 -12.52 6.32 -16.70
N TYR A 230 -11.48 5.67 -17.22
CA TYR A 230 -11.56 4.29 -17.72
C TYR A 230 -11.71 3.26 -16.60
N ALA A 231 -11.18 3.55 -15.41
CA ALA A 231 -11.44 2.76 -14.21
C ALA A 231 -12.90 2.89 -13.76
N ASN A 232 -13.43 4.12 -13.67
CA ASN A 232 -14.83 4.38 -13.31
C ASN A 232 -15.81 3.74 -14.30
N ASN A 233 -15.46 3.63 -15.57
CA ASN A 233 -16.28 2.97 -16.60
C ASN A 233 -16.43 1.46 -16.39
N ILE A 234 -15.59 0.83 -15.55
CA ILE A 234 -15.75 -0.59 -15.20
C ILE A 234 -17.07 -0.79 -14.43
N GLY A 235 -17.36 0.10 -13.46
CA GLY A 235 -18.58 0.02 -12.65
C GLY A 235 -18.48 0.84 -11.36
N SER A 236 -19.55 0.82 -10.57
CA SER A 236 -19.60 1.54 -9.30
C SER A 236 -18.51 1.09 -8.33
N GLY A 237 -17.85 2.02 -7.66
CA GLY A 237 -16.78 1.78 -6.68
C GLY A 237 -15.40 1.57 -7.29
N TYR A 238 -15.29 1.38 -8.62
CA TYR A 238 -14.00 1.34 -9.30
C TYR A 238 -13.44 2.76 -9.47
N GLY A 239 -12.12 2.87 -9.42
CA GLY A 239 -11.36 4.09 -9.67
C GLY A 239 -9.88 3.79 -9.87
N CYS A 240 -9.11 4.75 -10.36
CA CYS A 240 -7.65 4.63 -10.38
C CYS A 240 -7.12 4.51 -8.94
N MET A 241 -6.03 3.77 -8.76
CA MET A 241 -5.41 3.58 -7.43
C MET A 241 -5.10 4.93 -6.79
N ASN A 242 -5.58 5.12 -5.57
CA ASN A 242 -5.37 6.36 -4.84
C ASN A 242 -4.12 6.33 -3.94
N ILE A 243 -3.72 7.50 -3.48
CA ILE A 243 -2.54 7.69 -2.64
C ILE A 243 -2.61 6.88 -1.33
N TRP A 244 -3.79 6.69 -0.74
CA TRP A 244 -3.93 5.92 0.49
C TRP A 244 -3.78 4.42 0.27
N THR A 245 -4.20 3.91 -0.88
CA THR A 245 -3.96 2.52 -1.26
C THR A 245 -2.48 2.26 -1.52
N LEU A 246 -1.79 3.18 -2.21
CA LEU A 246 -0.33 3.12 -2.34
C LEU A 246 0.36 3.16 -0.97
N SER A 247 -0.07 4.06 -0.08
CA SER A 247 0.43 4.16 1.30
C SER A 247 0.27 2.85 2.07
N ALA A 248 -0.92 2.23 2.01
CA ALA A 248 -1.18 0.95 2.66
C ALA A 248 -0.24 -0.15 2.16
N LEU A 249 -0.08 -0.28 0.84
CA LEU A 249 0.81 -1.28 0.24
C LEU A 249 2.27 -1.07 0.64
N ARG A 250 2.75 0.18 0.63
CA ARG A 250 4.11 0.53 1.09
C ARG A 250 4.31 0.17 2.55
N LEU A 251 3.37 0.55 3.42
CA LEU A 251 3.43 0.29 4.85
C LEU A 251 3.44 -1.21 5.15
N LEU A 252 2.54 -1.98 4.52
CA LEU A 252 2.47 -3.43 4.70
C LEU A 252 3.74 -4.13 4.24
N PHE A 253 4.29 -3.75 3.08
CA PHE A 253 5.55 -4.28 2.58
C PHE A 253 6.72 -3.94 3.53
N THR A 254 6.84 -2.68 3.92
CA THR A 254 7.92 -2.21 4.81
C THR A 254 7.90 -2.93 6.15
N ILE A 255 6.71 -3.18 6.71
CA ILE A 255 6.59 -3.92 7.97
C ILE A 255 6.90 -5.41 7.75
N GLU A 256 6.42 -6.03 6.69
CA GLU A 256 6.66 -7.46 6.44
C GLU A 256 8.16 -7.77 6.26
N TYR A 257 8.86 -6.95 5.49
CA TYR A 257 10.28 -7.17 5.20
C TYR A 257 11.24 -6.47 6.14
N ALA A 258 10.75 -5.60 7.01
CA ALA A 258 11.57 -4.70 7.84
C ALA A 258 12.69 -4.03 7.01
N SER A 259 12.33 -3.49 5.85
CA SER A 259 13.29 -2.90 4.91
C SER A 259 12.67 -1.77 4.10
N LEU A 260 13.52 -0.78 3.77
CA LEU A 260 13.24 0.33 2.85
C LEU A 260 13.86 0.08 1.46
N ASP A 261 14.45 -1.11 1.22
CA ASP A 261 15.04 -1.52 -0.05
C ASP A 261 14.22 -2.68 -0.65
N SER A 262 13.18 -2.33 -1.40
CA SER A 262 12.27 -3.30 -2.01
C SER A 262 12.97 -4.19 -3.05
N GLN A 263 13.93 -3.64 -3.80
CA GLN A 263 14.65 -4.35 -4.84
C GLN A 263 15.57 -5.44 -4.29
N THR A 264 16.18 -5.21 -3.14
CA THR A 264 17.07 -6.19 -2.50
C THR A 264 16.30 -7.31 -1.80
N VAL A 265 15.18 -7.00 -1.12
CA VAL A 265 14.50 -8.00 -0.28
C VAL A 265 13.51 -8.88 -1.04
N LEU A 266 12.96 -8.42 -2.16
CA LEU A 266 12.05 -9.24 -2.97
C LEU A 266 12.60 -9.51 -4.37
N GLY A 267 13.13 -8.50 -5.04
CA GLY A 267 13.65 -8.59 -6.40
C GLY A 267 13.63 -7.25 -7.11
N ARG A 268 14.49 -7.09 -8.09
CA ARG A 268 14.64 -5.80 -8.79
C ARG A 268 13.39 -5.38 -9.56
N GLY A 269 12.57 -6.33 -10.01
CA GLY A 269 11.47 -6.06 -10.92
C GLY A 269 11.94 -5.87 -12.36
N ILE A 270 11.06 -5.42 -13.24
CA ILE A 270 11.38 -5.12 -14.64
C ILE A 270 11.90 -3.69 -14.71
N VAL A 271 13.24 -3.52 -14.59
CA VAL A 271 13.90 -2.21 -14.49
C VAL A 271 15.21 -2.10 -15.31
N ASP A 272 15.72 -3.20 -15.84
CA ASP A 272 17.00 -3.26 -16.52
C ASP A 272 16.87 -3.67 -18.01
N LEU A 273 15.69 -3.55 -18.61
CA LEU A 273 15.49 -3.76 -20.04
C LEU A 273 16.03 -2.58 -20.86
N ASP A 274 16.26 -2.79 -22.15
CA ASP A 274 16.62 -1.72 -23.07
C ASP A 274 15.49 -0.69 -23.21
N SER A 275 15.86 0.57 -23.50
CA SER A 275 14.87 1.64 -23.63
C SER A 275 13.85 1.41 -24.75
N GLY A 276 14.24 0.75 -25.81
CA GLY A 276 13.37 0.38 -26.94
C GLY A 276 12.66 1.57 -27.62
N THR A 277 11.74 1.26 -28.53
CA THR A 277 10.78 2.19 -29.13
C THR A 277 9.37 1.77 -28.73
N GLY A 278 8.50 2.72 -28.41
CA GLY A 278 7.16 2.41 -27.87
C GLY A 278 7.22 1.86 -26.44
N PHE A 279 6.20 1.17 -26.00
CA PHE A 279 6.24 0.39 -24.76
C PHE A 279 7.18 -0.80 -24.97
N ALA A 280 8.25 -0.86 -24.19
CA ALA A 280 9.27 -1.91 -24.25
C ALA A 280 9.40 -2.69 -22.93
N GLY A 281 8.42 -2.54 -22.02
CA GLY A 281 8.24 -3.41 -20.86
C GLY A 281 7.65 -4.77 -21.24
N LYS A 282 7.20 -5.52 -20.25
CA LYS A 282 6.62 -6.85 -20.44
C LYS A 282 5.09 -6.83 -20.25
N ASN A 283 4.42 -7.76 -20.92
CA ASN A 283 3.03 -8.07 -20.66
C ASN A 283 2.85 -8.60 -19.23
N THR A 284 1.67 -8.44 -18.69
CA THR A 284 1.28 -8.97 -17.39
C THR A 284 1.38 -10.49 -17.33
N GLY A 285 1.76 -11.07 -16.18
CA GLY A 285 1.96 -12.51 -16.03
C GLY A 285 3.16 -13.07 -16.78
N ALA A 286 4.06 -12.20 -17.31
CA ALA A 286 5.26 -12.64 -18.00
C ALA A 286 6.18 -13.49 -17.11
N ASP A 287 7.06 -14.26 -17.73
CA ASP A 287 8.12 -15.02 -17.05
C ASP A 287 7.58 -15.97 -15.96
N SER A 288 6.39 -16.53 -16.17
CA SER A 288 5.73 -17.42 -15.21
C SER A 288 5.49 -16.79 -13.82
N ALA A 289 5.30 -15.47 -13.74
CA ALA A 289 5.07 -14.75 -12.51
C ALA A 289 3.84 -15.27 -11.72
N ASP A 290 2.84 -15.82 -12.44
CA ASP A 290 1.64 -16.38 -11.80
C ASP A 290 1.84 -17.76 -11.18
N THR A 291 2.87 -18.50 -11.58
CA THR A 291 3.10 -19.89 -11.17
C THR A 291 4.39 -20.10 -10.40
N ASN A 292 5.39 -19.23 -10.58
CA ASN A 292 6.71 -19.35 -9.93
C ASN A 292 6.80 -18.64 -8.58
N ILE A 293 5.69 -18.18 -8.05
CA ILE A 293 5.61 -17.50 -6.76
C ILE A 293 5.06 -18.43 -5.66
N GLY A 294 5.31 -18.09 -4.39
CA GLY A 294 4.83 -18.84 -3.25
C GLY A 294 3.29 -18.90 -3.17
N VAL A 295 2.75 -19.85 -2.41
CA VAL A 295 1.30 -19.99 -2.19
C VAL A 295 0.68 -18.78 -1.49
N ASN A 296 1.49 -17.96 -0.83
CA ASN A 296 1.11 -16.66 -0.25
C ASN A 296 1.05 -15.53 -1.28
N GLY A 297 1.29 -15.83 -2.57
CA GLY A 297 1.25 -14.86 -3.65
C GLY A 297 2.49 -13.98 -3.77
N THR A 298 3.63 -14.34 -3.15
CA THR A 298 4.83 -13.50 -3.16
C THR A 298 6.01 -14.23 -3.80
N GLY A 299 6.78 -13.52 -4.63
CA GLY A 299 7.96 -14.03 -5.30
C GLY A 299 8.34 -13.25 -6.56
N VAL A 300 9.11 -13.87 -7.39
CA VAL A 300 9.60 -13.28 -8.66
C VAL A 300 9.35 -14.25 -9.82
N GLY A 301 9.23 -13.72 -11.03
CA GLY A 301 9.19 -14.50 -12.26
C GLY A 301 10.49 -15.26 -12.51
N THR A 302 10.47 -16.15 -13.48
CA THR A 302 11.68 -16.90 -13.91
C THR A 302 12.50 -16.09 -14.88
N GLY A 303 13.82 -15.95 -14.64
CA GLY A 303 14.73 -15.26 -15.58
C GLY A 303 15.78 -14.42 -14.86
N ILE A 304 16.21 -13.35 -15.52
CA ILE A 304 17.25 -12.45 -15.03
C ILE A 304 16.65 -11.47 -14.03
N ASN A 305 17.27 -11.33 -12.86
CA ASN A 305 16.89 -10.32 -11.88
C ASN A 305 17.09 -8.90 -12.46
N GLY A 306 16.04 -8.10 -12.47
CA GLY A 306 16.01 -6.80 -13.16
C GLY A 306 15.23 -6.82 -14.48
N GLU A 307 14.95 -8.02 -15.02
CA GLU A 307 14.17 -8.22 -16.24
C GLU A 307 12.88 -9.02 -16.03
N THR A 308 12.61 -9.45 -14.79
CA THR A 308 11.47 -10.31 -14.46
C THR A 308 10.49 -9.62 -13.51
N PRO A 309 9.18 -9.91 -13.63
CA PRO A 309 8.17 -9.36 -12.72
C PRO A 309 8.46 -9.73 -11.27
N VAL A 310 8.14 -8.82 -10.37
CA VAL A 310 8.00 -9.07 -8.93
C VAL A 310 6.52 -9.14 -8.58
N VAL A 311 6.18 -10.02 -7.65
CA VAL A 311 4.81 -10.15 -7.15
C VAL A 311 4.84 -10.07 -5.63
N TYR A 312 4.07 -9.16 -5.07
CA TYR A 312 3.88 -9.01 -3.64
C TYR A 312 2.44 -9.29 -3.27
N ARG A 313 2.22 -10.35 -2.51
CA ARG A 313 0.89 -10.75 -2.01
C ARG A 313 -0.18 -10.79 -3.12
N GLY A 314 0.19 -11.30 -4.30
CA GLY A 314 -0.69 -11.42 -5.46
C GLY A 314 -0.69 -10.20 -6.40
N ILE A 315 -0.06 -9.10 -6.03
CA ILE A 315 0.02 -7.88 -6.84
C ILE A 315 1.35 -7.89 -7.62
N GLU A 316 1.26 -7.97 -8.93
CA GLU A 316 2.42 -7.96 -9.83
C GLU A 316 2.90 -6.52 -10.09
N ASN A 317 4.21 -6.32 -10.19
CA ASN A 317 4.85 -5.07 -10.60
C ASN A 317 4.39 -3.83 -9.81
N LEU A 318 4.41 -3.88 -8.46
CA LEU A 318 4.27 -2.67 -7.66
C LEU A 318 5.35 -1.64 -7.99
N TRP A 319 6.50 -2.11 -8.48
CA TRP A 319 7.58 -1.30 -9.07
C TRP A 319 8.13 -1.93 -10.33
N GLY A 320 8.78 -1.10 -11.16
CA GLY A 320 9.27 -1.48 -12.48
C GLY A 320 8.14 -1.57 -13.52
N ASN A 321 8.47 -2.02 -14.70
CA ASN A 321 7.65 -2.17 -15.89
C ASN A 321 7.08 -0.86 -16.45
N ALA A 322 6.17 -0.20 -15.76
CA ALA A 322 5.70 1.15 -16.10
C ALA A 322 5.49 1.98 -14.82
N TRP A 323 5.61 3.29 -14.88
CA TRP A 323 5.12 4.20 -13.87
C TRP A 323 3.60 4.07 -13.73
N LYS A 324 3.08 4.10 -12.51
CA LYS A 324 1.65 4.03 -12.24
C LYS A 324 1.15 5.40 -11.81
N PHE A 325 0.11 5.91 -12.48
CA PHE A 325 -0.64 7.05 -11.98
C PHE A 325 -1.25 6.76 -10.62
N VAL A 326 -1.18 7.76 -9.73
CA VAL A 326 -1.75 7.72 -8.38
C VAL A 326 -2.61 8.94 -8.17
N ILE A 327 -3.92 8.75 -8.00
CA ILE A 327 -4.85 9.86 -7.76
C ILE A 327 -4.87 10.31 -6.30
N GLY A 328 -5.41 11.47 -6.05
CA GLY A 328 -5.57 11.99 -4.69
C GLY A 328 -4.33 12.66 -4.11
N TYR A 329 -3.37 13.04 -4.96
CA TYR A 329 -2.18 13.80 -4.57
C TYR A 329 -1.83 14.83 -5.65
N ASN A 330 -1.55 16.05 -5.22
CA ASN A 330 -0.87 17.05 -6.06
C ASN A 330 0.29 17.68 -5.29
N ALA A 331 1.42 17.87 -5.96
CA ALA A 331 2.42 18.83 -5.54
C ALA A 331 2.04 20.22 -6.10
N VAL A 332 2.03 21.22 -5.24
CA VAL A 332 1.65 22.60 -5.62
C VAL A 332 2.54 23.60 -4.90
N ASP A 333 3.16 24.53 -5.63
CA ASP A 333 4.02 25.59 -5.09
C ASP A 333 5.00 25.07 -4.01
N ALA A 334 4.69 25.32 -2.77
CA ALA A 334 5.52 24.97 -1.61
C ALA A 334 4.87 23.90 -0.71
N GLY A 335 4.04 23.02 -1.26
CA GLY A 335 3.37 22.01 -0.43
C GLY A 335 2.63 20.95 -1.22
N TYR A 336 1.68 20.27 -0.55
CA TYR A 336 0.86 19.21 -1.11
C TYR A 336 -0.62 19.47 -0.94
N ARG A 337 -1.40 18.88 -1.84
CA ARG A 337 -2.82 18.61 -1.69
C ARG A 337 -3.03 17.12 -1.67
N ILE A 338 -3.73 16.61 -0.67
CA ILE A 338 -3.92 15.17 -0.47
C ILE A 338 -5.39 14.92 -0.16
N THR A 339 -5.96 13.86 -0.73
CA THR A 339 -7.28 13.34 -0.35
C THR A 339 -7.41 13.26 1.16
N LYS A 340 -8.52 13.76 1.69
CA LYS A 340 -8.80 13.76 3.12
C LYS A 340 -8.86 12.34 3.70
N ARG A 341 -8.60 12.22 4.99
CA ARG A 341 -8.63 10.94 5.71
C ARG A 341 -10.01 10.27 5.68
N ASP A 342 -11.09 11.05 5.53
CA ASP A 342 -12.45 10.55 5.38
C ASP A 342 -12.81 10.13 3.94
N GLY A 343 -11.84 10.09 3.04
CA GLY A 343 -12.01 9.68 1.65
C GLY A 343 -12.69 10.72 0.75
N THR A 344 -12.95 11.94 1.24
CA THR A 344 -13.42 13.05 0.38
C THR A 344 -12.26 13.74 -0.32
N GLY A 345 -12.53 14.44 -1.41
CA GLY A 345 -11.52 15.16 -2.20
C GLY A 345 -10.63 14.25 -3.05
N VAL A 346 -11.08 13.04 -3.39
CA VAL A 346 -10.38 12.17 -4.34
C VAL A 346 -10.77 12.55 -5.75
N LEU A 347 -9.84 13.11 -6.48
CA LEU A 347 -10.02 13.46 -7.88
C LEU A 347 -8.76 13.09 -8.66
N ALA A 348 -8.94 12.72 -9.92
CA ALA A 348 -7.85 12.67 -10.88
C ALA A 348 -7.45 14.09 -11.26
N GLY A 349 -6.24 14.25 -11.78
CA GLY A 349 -5.72 15.53 -12.21
C GLY A 349 -5.57 16.53 -11.06
N ASP A 350 -6.02 17.73 -11.27
CA ASP A 350 -5.86 18.84 -10.33
C ASP A 350 -6.96 18.81 -9.26
N LEU A 351 -6.57 18.70 -8.00
CA LEU A 351 -7.51 18.73 -6.88
C LEU A 351 -8.07 20.15 -6.67
N PRO A 352 -9.43 20.33 -6.63
CA PRO A 352 -10.02 21.64 -6.41
C PRO A 352 -9.74 22.17 -5.01
N ALA A 353 -9.66 23.49 -4.88
CA ALA A 353 -9.44 24.16 -3.61
C ALA A 353 -10.54 23.84 -2.59
N GLY A 354 -10.14 23.49 -1.36
CA GLY A 354 -11.04 23.21 -0.24
C GLY A 354 -11.53 21.78 -0.12
N GLU A 355 -11.25 20.91 -1.10
CA GLU A 355 -11.68 19.51 -1.11
C GLU A 355 -10.56 18.53 -0.70
N TYR A 356 -9.46 19.02 -0.16
CA TYR A 356 -8.29 18.23 0.22
C TYR A 356 -7.74 18.68 1.57
N GLU A 357 -6.89 17.85 2.19
CA GLU A 357 -5.98 18.29 3.25
C GLU A 357 -4.71 18.86 2.57
N SER A 358 -4.31 20.04 2.98
CA SER A 358 -3.08 20.67 2.50
C SER A 358 -2.01 20.63 3.57
N SER A 359 -0.79 20.37 3.18
CA SER A 359 0.39 20.60 3.99
C SER A 359 1.20 21.73 3.38
N THR A 360 1.75 22.57 4.26
CA THR A 360 2.79 23.55 3.91
C THR A 360 4.19 22.97 4.08
N ALA A 361 4.32 21.72 4.54
CA ALA A 361 5.57 21.00 4.51
C ALA A 361 5.99 20.86 3.05
N ILE A 362 7.11 21.49 2.71
CA ILE A 362 7.70 21.32 1.39
C ILE A 362 8.35 19.95 1.41
N PRO A 363 7.96 19.04 0.47
CA PRO A 363 8.73 17.84 0.30
C PRO A 363 10.15 18.22 -0.09
N ILE A 364 10.98 17.21 -0.13
CA ILE A 364 12.27 17.28 -0.76
C ILE A 364 12.17 18.09 -2.06
N VAL A 365 12.79 19.27 -2.07
CA VAL A 365 12.88 20.14 -3.25
C VAL A 365 14.08 19.79 -4.14
N THR A 366 14.81 18.75 -3.79
CA THR A 366 15.99 18.25 -4.49
C THR A 366 15.79 16.78 -4.79
N ASP A 367 15.97 16.39 -6.03
CA ASP A 367 15.92 15.00 -6.47
C ASP A 367 16.90 14.12 -5.70
N GLY A 368 16.49 12.90 -5.35
CA GLY A 368 17.37 11.95 -4.71
C GLY A 368 16.67 10.91 -3.84
N CYS A 369 17.47 10.01 -3.26
CA CYS A 369 17.03 9.09 -2.21
C CYS A 369 16.95 9.84 -0.89
N GLY A 370 15.84 9.70 -0.16
CA GLY A 370 15.62 10.42 1.10
C GLY A 370 16.43 9.83 2.25
N ILE A 371 16.81 10.69 3.20
CA ILE A 371 17.47 10.25 4.45
C ILE A 371 16.54 10.32 5.66
N ASP A 372 15.38 10.93 5.53
CA ASP A 372 14.32 11.00 6.51
C ASP A 372 12.98 11.21 5.79
N ILE A 373 11.88 11.12 6.53
CA ILE A 373 10.51 11.33 6.03
C ILE A 373 9.83 12.49 6.75
N GLU A 374 8.77 13.01 6.13
CA GLU A 374 7.87 13.93 6.80
C GLU A 374 7.21 13.28 8.00
N THR A 375 7.13 14.01 9.12
CA THR A 375 6.63 13.48 10.40
C THR A 375 5.23 13.97 10.77
N GLU A 376 4.60 14.78 9.95
CA GLU A 376 3.17 15.12 10.11
C GLU A 376 2.29 13.88 9.97
N ASP A 377 1.18 13.82 10.70
CA ASP A 377 0.34 12.63 10.87
C ASP A 377 -0.04 11.94 9.54
N LEU A 378 -0.48 12.68 8.52
CA LEU A 378 -0.84 12.12 7.23
C LEU A 378 0.38 11.84 6.34
N LEU A 379 1.34 12.75 6.31
CA LEU A 379 2.52 12.65 5.44
C LEU A 379 3.44 11.52 5.88
N SER A 380 3.52 11.23 7.19
CA SER A 380 4.27 10.08 7.72
C SER A 380 3.75 8.76 7.16
N LEU A 381 2.42 8.60 6.99
CA LEU A 381 1.82 7.40 6.40
C LEU A 381 2.18 7.23 4.92
N LEU A 382 2.44 8.32 4.22
CA LEU A 382 2.89 8.27 2.83
C LEU A 382 4.37 7.93 2.73
N MET A 383 5.11 7.96 3.84
CA MET A 383 6.56 7.77 3.88
C MET A 383 7.28 8.68 2.86
N THR A 384 6.80 9.92 2.73
CA THR A 384 7.35 10.89 1.77
C THR A 384 8.68 11.40 2.27
N PRO A 385 9.74 11.39 1.45
CA PRO A 385 11.02 11.93 1.85
C PRO A 385 10.95 13.41 2.23
N SER A 386 11.62 13.80 3.32
CA SER A 386 11.73 15.21 3.75
C SER A 386 13.06 15.84 3.37
N THR A 387 14.11 15.03 3.18
CA THR A 387 15.47 15.50 2.89
C THR A 387 16.17 14.48 1.98
N ALA A 388 16.81 14.94 0.91
CA ALA A 388 17.67 14.13 0.04
C ALA A 388 19.07 13.94 0.67
N GLY A 389 19.75 12.90 0.25
CA GLY A 389 21.14 12.62 0.69
C GLY A 389 21.47 11.15 0.82
N GLY A 390 20.50 10.25 0.58
CA GLY A 390 20.70 8.82 0.51
C GLY A 390 21.22 8.33 -0.85
N SER A 391 21.23 7.03 -1.02
CA SER A 391 21.60 6.34 -2.27
C SER A 391 20.72 5.12 -2.47
N SER A 392 20.83 4.45 -3.61
CA SER A 392 20.09 3.21 -3.90
C SER A 392 20.39 2.02 -2.97
N SER A 393 21.18 2.22 -1.93
CA SER A 393 21.52 1.20 -0.92
C SER A 393 21.55 1.75 0.52
N THR A 394 21.10 2.99 0.73
CA THR A 394 21.11 3.64 2.04
C THR A 394 19.82 4.40 2.29
N TYR A 395 19.33 4.37 3.53
CA TYR A 395 18.12 5.06 3.98
C TYR A 395 16.88 4.64 3.17
N LEU A 396 16.17 5.62 2.55
CA LEU A 396 15.12 5.36 1.56
C LEU A 396 15.81 5.11 0.21
N CYS A 397 16.00 3.86 -0.15
CA CYS A 397 16.81 3.46 -1.30
C CYS A 397 16.22 3.86 -2.65
N ASP A 398 14.93 4.10 -2.71
CA ASP A 398 14.20 4.40 -3.93
C ASP A 398 14.21 5.90 -4.22
N TYR A 399 14.30 6.26 -5.50
CA TYR A 399 14.51 7.64 -5.93
C TYR A 399 13.22 8.44 -5.94
N PHE A 400 13.26 9.64 -5.37
CA PHE A 400 12.20 10.63 -5.42
C PHE A 400 12.56 11.76 -6.36
N TYR A 401 11.68 12.03 -7.34
CA TYR A 401 11.77 13.22 -8.19
C TYR A 401 10.89 14.31 -7.62
N ALA A 402 11.53 15.37 -7.17
CA ALA A 402 10.87 16.53 -6.60
C ALA A 402 10.06 17.28 -7.68
N HIS A 403 9.03 17.99 -7.25
CA HIS A 403 8.20 18.79 -8.16
C HIS A 403 8.88 20.11 -8.54
N ASP A 404 8.53 20.61 -9.71
CA ASP A 404 8.89 21.97 -10.12
C ASP A 404 8.00 22.98 -9.38
N VAL A 405 8.62 23.92 -8.67
CA VAL A 405 7.90 24.97 -7.91
C VAL A 405 7.15 25.90 -8.88
N GLY A 406 5.88 26.16 -8.60
CA GLY A 406 5.03 27.03 -9.39
C GLY A 406 4.09 26.31 -10.36
N GLU A 407 4.14 24.96 -10.38
CA GLU A 407 3.23 24.13 -11.17
C GLU A 407 2.38 23.23 -10.27
N THR A 408 1.26 22.73 -10.79
CA THR A 408 0.46 21.68 -10.14
C THR A 408 0.79 20.35 -10.80
N ASN A 409 1.43 19.46 -10.06
CA ASN A 409 1.89 18.18 -10.57
C ASN A 409 1.19 17.00 -9.90
N VAL A 410 0.98 15.93 -10.68
CA VAL A 410 0.39 14.67 -10.23
C VAL A 410 1.47 13.70 -9.77
N LEU A 411 1.07 12.63 -9.07
CA LEU A 411 1.98 11.62 -8.56
C LEU A 411 2.04 10.41 -9.48
N LEU A 412 3.27 9.94 -9.72
CA LEU A 412 3.56 8.63 -10.31
C LEU A 412 4.38 7.79 -9.33
N SER A 413 4.21 6.46 -9.35
CA SER A 413 4.91 5.54 -8.45
C SER A 413 5.54 4.36 -9.16
N GLY A 414 6.66 3.84 -8.60
CA GLY A 414 7.24 2.54 -8.89
C GLY A 414 8.38 2.49 -9.92
N GLY A 415 8.53 3.47 -10.79
CA GLY A 415 9.54 3.41 -11.89
C GLY A 415 9.06 2.59 -13.09
N PHE A 416 9.92 2.40 -14.07
CA PHE A 416 9.62 1.76 -15.35
C PHE A 416 10.76 0.86 -15.84
N TRP A 417 10.60 0.15 -16.96
CA TRP A 417 11.39 -1.02 -17.40
C TRP A 417 12.88 -0.79 -17.66
N TYR A 418 13.41 0.43 -17.73
CA TYR A 418 14.85 0.72 -17.81
C TYR A 418 15.32 1.76 -16.78
N TYR A 419 14.67 1.78 -15.61
CA TYR A 419 14.89 2.78 -14.55
C TYR A 419 15.99 2.36 -13.56
N GLY A 420 16.43 1.10 -13.63
CA GLY A 420 17.52 0.58 -12.84
C GLY A 420 17.28 0.64 -11.34
N SER A 421 18.31 0.98 -10.59
CA SER A 421 18.24 1.09 -9.12
C SER A 421 17.48 2.32 -8.60
N SER A 422 17.00 3.21 -9.46
CA SER A 422 16.14 4.33 -9.07
C SER A 422 14.68 3.91 -8.91
N ALA A 423 14.29 2.76 -9.49
CA ALA A 423 12.97 2.18 -9.27
C ALA A 423 12.85 1.55 -7.89
N GLY A 424 11.64 1.24 -7.48
CA GLY A 424 11.32 0.56 -6.22
C GLY A 424 9.94 0.96 -5.72
N LEU A 425 9.49 0.30 -4.65
CA LEU A 425 8.18 0.57 -4.06
C LEU A 425 8.06 2.00 -3.51
N GLY A 426 9.18 2.57 -3.07
CA GLY A 426 9.29 3.94 -2.59
C GLY A 426 9.57 4.98 -3.68
N SER A 427 9.81 4.54 -4.93
CA SER A 427 10.11 5.46 -6.02
C SER A 427 8.87 6.26 -6.43
N LEU A 428 9.00 7.56 -6.39
CA LEU A 428 7.93 8.52 -6.66
C LEU A 428 8.45 9.64 -7.57
N THR A 429 7.55 10.19 -8.39
CA THR A 429 7.80 11.45 -9.11
C THR A 429 6.56 12.33 -9.10
N SER A 430 6.75 13.61 -8.88
CA SER A 430 5.73 14.66 -8.94
C SER A 430 6.16 15.81 -9.83
N THR A 431 6.79 15.48 -10.97
CA THR A 431 7.34 16.47 -11.92
C THR A 431 6.45 16.71 -13.14
N TYR A 432 5.31 16.03 -13.25
CA TYR A 432 4.45 16.08 -14.43
C TYR A 432 3.05 16.57 -14.09
N GLY A 433 2.51 17.46 -14.92
CA GLY A 433 1.12 17.91 -14.83
C GLY A 433 0.10 16.82 -15.24
N SER A 434 -1.18 17.05 -14.96
CA SER A 434 -2.28 16.09 -15.20
C SER A 434 -2.45 15.72 -16.68
N SER A 435 -2.05 16.59 -17.61
CA SER A 435 -2.14 16.35 -19.05
C SER A 435 -0.98 15.52 -19.62
N TYR A 436 0.00 15.13 -18.78
CA TYR A 436 1.18 14.41 -19.27
C TYR A 436 0.80 12.98 -19.66
N SER A 437 1.37 12.54 -20.78
CA SER A 437 1.15 11.22 -21.36
C SER A 437 2.44 10.74 -22.00
N ASP A 438 2.86 9.54 -21.68
CA ASP A 438 4.10 8.94 -22.17
C ASP A 438 3.97 7.42 -22.22
N ARG A 439 4.76 6.76 -23.10
CA ARG A 439 4.81 5.31 -23.25
C ARG A 439 5.23 4.54 -21.98
N ARG A 440 5.85 5.24 -21.02
CA ARG A 440 6.30 4.67 -19.73
C ARG A 440 5.26 4.76 -18.62
N LEU A 441 4.11 5.39 -18.89
CA LEU A 441 3.07 5.65 -17.90
C LEU A 441 1.88 4.70 -18.13
N SER A 442 1.49 4.02 -17.07
CA SER A 442 0.34 3.14 -17.01
C SER A 442 -0.49 3.47 -15.77
N ALA A 443 -1.40 2.59 -15.41
CA ALA A 443 -2.24 2.72 -14.23
C ALA A 443 -2.43 1.36 -13.53
N ARG A 444 -2.92 1.45 -12.32
CA ARG A 444 -3.53 0.38 -11.56
C ARG A 444 -4.88 0.90 -11.06
N PHE A 445 -5.87 0.04 -10.94
CA PHE A 445 -7.17 0.46 -10.44
C PHE A 445 -7.55 -0.32 -9.16
N GLU A 446 -8.50 0.24 -8.45
CA GLU A 446 -9.02 -0.31 -7.21
C GLU A 446 -10.54 -0.39 -7.25
N LEU A 447 -11.11 -1.22 -6.39
CA LEU A 447 -12.53 -1.27 -6.09
C LEU A 447 -12.72 -1.09 -4.59
N ILE A 448 -13.44 -0.03 -4.22
CA ILE A 448 -13.90 0.21 -2.85
C ILE A 448 -15.41 -0.05 -2.85
N PRO A 449 -15.86 -1.22 -2.32
CA PRO A 449 -17.23 -1.70 -2.49
C PRO A 449 -18.28 -0.87 -1.74
#